data_a1e50d55f6768b104aee2a9125b035fc
#
_entry.id   a1e50d55f6768b104aee2a9125b035fc
#
_cell.length_a   1.000
_cell.length_b   1.000
_cell.length_c   1.000
_cell.angle_alpha   90.00
_cell.angle_beta   90.00
_cell.angle_gamma   90.00
#
_symmetry.space_group_name_H-M   'P 1'
#
loop_
_entity.id
_entity.type
_entity.pdbx_description
1 polymer ?
#
loop_
_entity_poly.entity_id
_entity_poly.type
_entity_poly.pdbx_seq_one_letter_code
_entity_poly.pdbx_strand_id
1 'polypeptide(L)'
;MVKINFNRISFWFLSIVLTLVVFTSSAQDFKRQYRTAKDLFAVGKYSEAMIAFKSSTVYDKENPYSEYASFYYAMSAYRLGYSSVAKDMLLQIKKLYPDWNQMDEVNYLLSKTYFDQKEYFQARVVMDQVKAPAFQSDLQNLKKVYLAQIEDPETLRMMLEDHPEDAEVSKILVKRLGQQPYHLQDTTLINSLIIQYHLSRKELISQVTVRPIKKDTIRVALIMPFLAATLDPSPVKKRNQIILELYQGMKLAADSLTNSGIKLSLFAYDNERSLDVTRKIVKERELKGVDLLVGPFFQEEAKPVLDFSVSNQINVIVNPLTNNSDFVKQNPYSFLFQPSHETIGRSSAEIASTMAKKKNCFVYYGDTSKDSVMAANFISRANELNIKVLHVQRISAENSGTILSKLATATEYDEWRNPLQFSLKKDSIGCIFVASSNELIYSKVINSVETRGDSILVIGQEEWMDDGSVDYRKFERIMIALAAPNFKSLANPAYQDFRKRYVNRHGILPTEYAGAGYEFIMVMGQVMNQYGVNFLQTIGEGVFVPGSLSSGLSLSTQRDNHVVPFISLKNGQLVRLN
;
A
#
# COMPACT_ATOMS: atom_id res chain seq x y z
N MET A 1 104.20 -33.51 0.76
CA MET A 1 103.28 -34.60 0.46
C MET A 1 101.99 -34.39 1.20
N VAL A 2 100.99 -33.80 0.53
CA VAL A 2 99.63 -33.55 1.11
C VAL A 2 98.75 -34.68 0.58
N LYS A 3 98.34 -35.59 1.46
CA LYS A 3 97.32 -36.60 1.15
C LYS A 3 95.93 -35.95 1.19
N ILE A 4 95.35 -35.70 0.03
CA ILE A 4 93.95 -35.27 -0.10
C ILE A 4 93.05 -36.47 0.15
N ASN A 5 92.21 -36.40 1.17
CA ASN A 5 91.35 -37.48 1.64
C ASN A 5 90.07 -37.54 0.73
N PHE A 6 90.10 -38.36 -0.30
CA PHE A 6 89.06 -38.51 -1.35
C PHE A 6 87.72 -39.07 -0.83
N ASN A 7 87.67 -39.63 0.38
CA ASN A 7 86.46 -40.25 0.95
C ASN A 7 85.43 -39.25 1.54
N ARG A 8 85.79 -37.98 1.85
CA ARG A 8 84.84 -37.00 2.41
C ARG A 8 84.05 -36.32 1.33
N ILE A 9 84.54 -36.10 0.15
CA ILE A 9 83.87 -35.44 -0.97
C ILE A 9 82.76 -36.35 -1.55
N SER A 10 83.02 -37.66 -1.61
CA SER A 10 82.08 -38.67 -2.10
C SER A 10 80.84 -38.80 -1.20
N PHE A 11 81.01 -38.67 0.12
CA PHE A 11 79.89 -38.76 1.08
C PHE A 11 78.94 -37.53 1.02
N TRP A 12 79.46 -36.31 0.81
CA TRP A 12 78.71 -35.11 0.64
C TRP A 12 77.95 -35.10 -0.68
N PHE A 13 78.54 -35.58 -1.77
CA PHE A 13 77.84 -35.69 -3.06
C PHE A 13 76.73 -36.74 -3.04
N LEU A 14 76.93 -37.87 -2.35
CA LEU A 14 75.90 -38.91 -2.19
C LEU A 14 74.76 -38.43 -1.31
N SER A 15 75.02 -37.63 -0.27
CA SER A 15 73.97 -37.00 0.59
C SER A 15 73.15 -35.96 -0.15
N ILE A 16 73.76 -35.10 -0.99
CA ILE A 16 73.07 -34.10 -1.80
C ILE A 16 72.24 -34.79 -2.90
N VAL A 17 72.69 -35.81 -3.53
CA VAL A 17 71.97 -36.59 -4.55
C VAL A 17 70.80 -37.35 -3.89
N LEU A 18 70.92 -37.89 -2.70
CA LEU A 18 69.87 -38.60 -1.96
C LEU A 18 68.81 -37.67 -1.50
N THR A 19 69.15 -36.42 -1.04
CA THR A 19 68.15 -35.38 -0.69
C THR A 19 67.43 -34.90 -1.91
N LEU A 20 68.08 -34.68 -3.05
CA LEU A 20 67.44 -34.30 -4.32
C LEU A 20 66.50 -35.38 -4.85
N VAL A 21 66.80 -36.65 -4.72
CA VAL A 21 65.93 -37.76 -5.13
C VAL A 21 64.71 -37.90 -4.24
N VAL A 22 64.83 -37.62 -2.93
CA VAL A 22 63.68 -37.64 -2.00
C VAL A 22 62.74 -36.50 -2.30
N PHE A 23 63.25 -35.29 -2.58
CA PHE A 23 62.38 -34.12 -2.95
C PHE A 23 61.67 -34.33 -4.29
N THR A 24 62.33 -34.95 -5.29
CA THR A 24 61.67 -35.22 -6.59
C THR A 24 60.65 -36.34 -6.49
N SER A 25 60.78 -37.29 -5.59
CA SER A 25 59.80 -38.38 -5.43
C SER A 25 58.53 -37.92 -4.76
N SER A 26 58.57 -37.02 -3.75
CA SER A 26 57.43 -36.50 -3.07
C SER A 26 56.57 -35.60 -4.01
N ALA A 27 57.21 -34.69 -4.76
CA ALA A 27 56.49 -33.82 -5.71
C ALA A 27 55.89 -34.64 -6.89
N GLN A 28 56.48 -35.70 -7.28
CA GLN A 28 55.97 -36.59 -8.32
C GLN A 28 54.81 -37.44 -7.84
N ASP A 29 54.72 -37.75 -6.56
CA ASP A 29 53.59 -38.45 -5.95
C ASP A 29 52.35 -37.57 -5.81
N PHE A 30 52.50 -36.31 -5.36
CA PHE A 30 51.39 -35.34 -5.32
C PHE A 30 50.80 -35.09 -6.71
N LYS A 31 51.61 -34.93 -7.74
CA LYS A 31 51.17 -34.75 -9.11
C LYS A 31 50.35 -35.93 -9.63
N ARG A 32 50.79 -37.15 -9.35
CA ARG A 32 50.10 -38.38 -9.78
C ARG A 32 48.77 -38.53 -9.06
N GLN A 33 48.73 -38.32 -7.74
CA GLN A 33 47.51 -38.38 -6.94
C GLN A 33 46.49 -37.35 -7.43
N TYR A 34 46.89 -36.09 -7.60
CA TYR A 34 46.02 -35.03 -8.09
C TYR A 34 45.46 -35.35 -9.49
N ARG A 35 46.28 -35.82 -10.44
CA ARG A 35 45.84 -36.20 -11.78
C ARG A 35 44.79 -37.31 -11.74
N THR A 36 45.04 -38.38 -11.01
CA THR A 36 44.12 -39.51 -10.85
C THR A 36 42.76 -39.02 -10.30
N ALA A 37 42.78 -38.18 -9.27
CA ALA A 37 41.56 -37.60 -8.70
C ALA A 37 40.81 -36.71 -9.72
N LYS A 38 41.55 -35.93 -10.52
CA LYS A 38 40.98 -35.06 -11.55
C LYS A 38 40.38 -35.87 -12.71
N ASP A 39 41.00 -36.99 -13.11
CA ASP A 39 40.46 -37.88 -14.14
C ASP A 39 39.13 -38.52 -13.67
N LEU A 40 39.03 -38.92 -12.40
CA LEU A 40 37.78 -39.41 -11.79
C LEU A 40 36.71 -38.33 -11.80
N PHE A 41 37.07 -37.10 -11.48
CA PHE A 41 36.14 -35.95 -11.53
C PHE A 41 35.65 -35.71 -12.97
N ALA A 42 36.54 -35.73 -13.95
CA ALA A 42 36.22 -35.46 -15.36
C ALA A 42 35.25 -36.50 -15.95
N VAL A 43 35.31 -37.75 -15.49
CA VAL A 43 34.36 -38.81 -15.92
C VAL A 43 33.07 -38.86 -15.05
N GLY A 44 32.88 -37.89 -14.14
CA GLY A 44 31.66 -37.79 -13.33
C GLY A 44 31.62 -38.71 -12.11
N LYS A 45 32.73 -39.40 -11.77
CA LYS A 45 32.83 -40.27 -10.59
C LYS A 45 33.11 -39.43 -9.33
N TYR A 46 32.19 -38.55 -8.97
CA TYR A 46 32.40 -37.52 -7.92
C TYR A 46 32.69 -38.11 -6.55
N SER A 47 32.08 -39.25 -6.18
CA SER A 47 32.36 -39.91 -4.89
C SER A 47 33.78 -40.41 -4.80
N GLU A 48 34.26 -41.11 -5.85
CA GLU A 48 35.64 -41.63 -5.93
C GLU A 48 36.64 -40.46 -6.01
N ALA A 49 36.32 -39.41 -6.79
CA ALA A 49 37.12 -38.20 -6.91
C ALA A 49 37.29 -37.51 -5.55
N MET A 50 36.21 -37.33 -4.80
CA MET A 50 36.21 -36.70 -3.48
C MET A 50 37.14 -37.47 -2.50
N ILE A 51 37.07 -38.80 -2.49
CA ILE A 51 37.95 -39.65 -1.67
C ILE A 51 39.41 -39.47 -2.12
N ALA A 52 39.67 -39.49 -3.42
CA ALA A 52 41.00 -39.35 -3.97
C ALA A 52 41.63 -37.97 -3.74
N PHE A 53 40.84 -36.88 -3.78
CA PHE A 53 41.33 -35.53 -3.46
C PHE A 53 41.64 -35.35 -1.98
N LYS A 54 40.98 -36.07 -1.06
CA LYS A 54 41.06 -35.87 0.39
C LYS A 54 42.50 -35.86 0.91
N SER A 55 43.36 -36.77 0.44
CA SER A 55 44.78 -36.84 0.84
C SER A 55 45.58 -35.61 0.41
N SER A 56 45.17 -34.97 -0.69
CA SER A 56 45.86 -33.81 -1.27
C SER A 56 45.29 -32.47 -0.77
N THR A 57 44.26 -32.46 0.07
CA THR A 57 43.69 -31.23 0.65
C THR A 57 44.45 -30.73 1.87
N VAL A 58 45.36 -31.54 2.42
CA VAL A 58 46.15 -31.15 3.59
C VAL A 58 47.09 -30.02 3.18
N TYR A 59 47.10 -28.94 3.95
CA TYR A 59 48.04 -27.84 3.75
C TYR A 59 49.46 -28.32 3.99
N ASP A 60 50.24 -28.40 2.92
CA ASP A 60 51.66 -28.76 2.93
C ASP A 60 52.38 -27.83 1.95
N LYS A 61 53.48 -27.21 2.42
CA LYS A 61 54.30 -26.32 1.58
C LYS A 61 54.96 -27.02 0.38
N GLU A 62 55.11 -28.32 0.48
CA GLU A 62 55.68 -29.15 -0.59
C GLU A 62 54.63 -29.64 -1.58
N ASN A 63 53.34 -29.50 -1.27
CA ASN A 63 52.22 -29.87 -2.15
C ASN A 63 51.71 -28.68 -2.97
N PRO A 64 52.12 -28.51 -4.23
CA PRO A 64 51.67 -27.39 -5.07
C PRO A 64 50.26 -27.56 -5.60
N TYR A 65 49.52 -28.60 -5.18
CA TYR A 65 48.17 -28.91 -5.63
C TYR A 65 47.12 -28.77 -4.52
N SER A 66 47.49 -28.33 -3.31
CA SER A 66 46.60 -28.29 -2.15
C SER A 66 45.35 -27.44 -2.40
N GLU A 67 45.51 -26.24 -2.98
CA GLU A 67 44.39 -25.32 -3.29
C GLU A 67 43.46 -25.94 -4.34
N TYR A 68 44.06 -26.48 -5.40
CA TYR A 68 43.29 -27.10 -6.49
C TYR A 68 42.56 -28.36 -6.02
N ALA A 69 43.22 -29.21 -5.22
CA ALA A 69 42.63 -30.42 -4.66
C ALA A 69 41.45 -30.09 -3.74
N SER A 70 41.60 -29.07 -2.88
CA SER A 70 40.56 -28.59 -2.00
C SER A 70 39.35 -28.05 -2.78
N PHE A 71 39.59 -27.31 -3.86
CA PHE A 71 38.53 -26.78 -4.71
C PHE A 71 37.78 -27.91 -5.45
N TYR A 72 38.49 -28.86 -6.05
CA TYR A 72 37.85 -30.01 -6.72
C TYR A 72 37.18 -30.96 -5.73
N TYR A 73 37.68 -31.07 -4.49
CA TYR A 73 36.98 -31.76 -3.40
C TYR A 73 35.63 -31.08 -3.11
N ALA A 74 35.62 -29.75 -2.94
CA ALA A 74 34.41 -28.98 -2.72
C ALA A 74 33.42 -29.11 -3.90
N MET A 75 33.93 -29.03 -5.14
CA MET A 75 33.11 -29.25 -6.33
C MET A 75 32.51 -30.66 -6.39
N SER A 76 33.28 -31.68 -6.02
CA SER A 76 32.79 -33.06 -5.96
C SER A 76 31.69 -33.22 -4.92
N ALA A 77 31.89 -32.66 -3.71
CA ALA A 77 30.89 -32.64 -2.65
C ALA A 77 29.60 -31.92 -3.10
N TYR A 78 29.74 -30.77 -3.76
CA TYR A 78 28.63 -30.02 -4.30
C TYR A 78 27.83 -30.84 -5.34
N ARG A 79 28.52 -31.51 -6.28
CA ARG A 79 27.90 -32.38 -7.30
C ARG A 79 27.17 -33.58 -6.71
N LEU A 80 27.59 -34.05 -5.54
CA LEU A 80 26.93 -35.12 -4.78
C LEU A 80 25.77 -34.64 -3.91
N GLY A 81 25.49 -33.31 -3.86
CA GLY A 81 24.45 -32.73 -3.00
C GLY A 81 24.88 -32.51 -1.54
N TYR A 82 26.19 -32.68 -1.24
CA TYR A 82 26.75 -32.45 0.10
C TYR A 82 27.11 -30.97 0.30
N SER A 83 26.07 -30.09 0.23
CA SER A 83 26.24 -28.62 0.22
C SER A 83 26.99 -28.09 1.46
N SER A 84 26.77 -28.67 2.65
CA SER A 84 27.48 -28.25 3.87
C SER A 84 28.95 -28.58 3.80
N VAL A 85 29.31 -29.76 3.31
CA VAL A 85 30.72 -30.18 3.15
C VAL A 85 31.44 -29.31 2.10
N ALA A 86 30.73 -28.98 1.01
CA ALA A 86 31.25 -28.06 -0.01
C ALA A 86 31.49 -26.65 0.59
N LYS A 87 30.52 -26.12 1.33
CA LYS A 87 30.61 -24.81 2.00
C LYS A 87 31.81 -24.74 2.93
N ASP A 88 31.94 -25.73 3.83
CA ASP A 88 33.03 -25.76 4.82
C ASP A 88 34.39 -25.78 4.15
N MET A 89 34.57 -26.60 3.10
CA MET A 89 35.82 -26.66 2.34
C MET A 89 36.11 -25.35 1.60
N LEU A 90 35.11 -24.71 0.98
CA LEU A 90 35.27 -23.41 0.30
C LEU A 90 35.66 -22.30 1.29
N LEU A 91 35.07 -22.29 2.48
CA LEU A 91 35.44 -21.35 3.55
C LEU A 91 36.87 -21.62 4.05
N GLN A 92 37.29 -22.89 4.12
CA GLN A 92 38.64 -23.26 4.47
C GLN A 92 39.65 -22.77 3.41
N ILE A 93 39.33 -22.90 2.12
CA ILE A 93 40.15 -22.36 1.02
C ILE A 93 40.35 -20.86 1.18
N LYS A 94 39.26 -20.11 1.40
CA LYS A 94 39.31 -18.64 1.62
C LYS A 94 40.22 -18.26 2.79
N LYS A 95 40.22 -19.05 3.85
CA LYS A 95 41.05 -18.83 5.05
C LYS A 95 42.52 -19.15 4.85
N LEU A 96 42.81 -20.27 4.17
CA LEU A 96 44.19 -20.78 4.02
C LEU A 96 44.91 -20.20 2.80
N TYR A 97 44.18 -19.84 1.75
CA TYR A 97 44.73 -19.40 0.47
C TYR A 97 44.07 -18.10 -0.03
N PRO A 98 44.08 -17.01 0.77
CA PRO A 98 43.30 -15.78 0.44
C PRO A 98 43.74 -15.11 -0.87
N ASP A 99 45.00 -15.29 -1.26
CA ASP A 99 45.59 -14.69 -2.47
C ASP A 99 45.61 -15.65 -3.68
N TRP A 100 44.86 -16.74 -3.60
CA TRP A 100 44.83 -17.71 -4.69
C TRP A 100 44.13 -17.08 -5.93
N ASN A 101 44.77 -17.25 -7.11
CA ASN A 101 44.31 -16.62 -8.35
C ASN A 101 42.94 -17.10 -8.86
N GLN A 102 42.41 -18.20 -8.31
CA GLN A 102 41.06 -18.72 -8.62
C GLN A 102 40.04 -18.43 -7.48
N MET A 103 40.27 -17.36 -6.74
CA MET A 103 39.35 -16.99 -5.63
C MET A 103 37.94 -16.57 -6.14
N ASP A 104 37.84 -16.06 -7.36
CA ASP A 104 36.55 -15.74 -7.96
C ASP A 104 35.71 -17.00 -8.24
N GLU A 105 36.32 -18.11 -8.68
CA GLU A 105 35.67 -19.42 -8.81
C GLU A 105 35.19 -19.95 -7.46
N VAL A 106 36.03 -19.80 -6.41
CA VAL A 106 35.66 -20.19 -5.04
C VAL A 106 34.45 -19.38 -4.56
N ASN A 107 34.50 -18.07 -4.72
CA ASN A 107 33.39 -17.18 -4.33
C ASN A 107 32.11 -17.46 -5.14
N TYR A 108 32.23 -17.72 -6.44
CA TYR A 108 31.10 -18.11 -7.28
C TYR A 108 30.43 -19.40 -6.78
N LEU A 109 31.20 -20.46 -6.55
CA LEU A 109 30.66 -21.73 -6.06
C LEU A 109 30.12 -21.61 -4.63
N LEU A 110 30.76 -20.82 -3.78
CA LEU A 110 30.32 -20.57 -2.41
C LEU A 110 29.00 -19.79 -2.40
N SER A 111 28.84 -18.74 -3.22
CA SER A 111 27.58 -18.01 -3.34
C SER A 111 26.44 -18.91 -3.80
N LYS A 112 26.71 -19.79 -4.77
CA LYS A 112 25.74 -20.79 -5.23
C LYS A 112 25.35 -21.77 -4.12
N THR A 113 26.32 -22.21 -3.33
CA THR A 113 26.09 -23.12 -2.19
C THR A 113 25.24 -22.45 -1.10
N TYR A 114 25.46 -21.17 -0.82
CA TYR A 114 24.62 -20.39 0.10
C TYR A 114 23.19 -20.23 -0.42
N PHE A 115 23.00 -19.96 -1.71
CA PHE A 115 21.67 -19.90 -2.31
C PHE A 115 20.91 -21.22 -2.18
N ASP A 116 21.57 -22.36 -2.44
CA ASP A 116 20.97 -23.70 -2.29
C ASP A 116 20.52 -23.98 -0.85
N GLN A 117 21.21 -23.39 0.13
CA GLN A 117 20.87 -23.47 1.55
C GLN A 117 19.88 -22.40 2.01
N LYS A 118 19.40 -21.54 1.10
CA LYS A 118 18.52 -20.39 1.37
C LYS A 118 19.16 -19.34 2.30
N GLU A 119 20.46 -19.29 2.37
CA GLU A 119 21.26 -18.30 3.10
C GLU A 119 21.49 -17.07 2.18
N TYR A 120 20.41 -16.36 1.82
CA TYR A 120 20.38 -15.36 0.76
C TYR A 120 21.32 -14.16 1.01
N PHE A 121 21.39 -13.69 2.25
CA PHE A 121 22.26 -12.56 2.62
C PHE A 121 23.73 -12.92 2.48
N GLN A 122 24.15 -14.10 2.98
CA GLN A 122 25.50 -14.61 2.85
C GLN A 122 25.87 -14.84 1.38
N ALA A 123 24.94 -15.38 0.60
CA ALA A 123 25.14 -15.57 -0.84
C ALA A 123 25.47 -14.24 -1.52
N ARG A 124 24.73 -13.18 -1.17
CA ARG A 124 24.93 -11.85 -1.74
C ARG A 124 26.30 -11.27 -1.39
N VAL A 125 26.66 -11.30 -0.10
CA VAL A 125 27.96 -10.81 0.38
C VAL A 125 29.12 -11.46 -0.36
N VAL A 126 29.03 -12.79 -0.63
CA VAL A 126 30.07 -13.53 -1.34
C VAL A 126 30.07 -13.23 -2.84
N MET A 127 28.88 -13.03 -3.45
CA MET A 127 28.77 -12.62 -4.85
C MET A 127 29.51 -11.31 -5.12
N ASP A 128 29.42 -10.33 -4.23
CA ASP A 128 30.05 -9.02 -4.41
C ASP A 128 31.58 -9.07 -4.34
N GLN A 129 32.14 -10.20 -3.87
CA GLN A 129 33.57 -10.44 -3.86
C GLN A 129 34.10 -10.99 -5.21
N VAL A 130 33.22 -11.43 -6.11
CA VAL A 130 33.63 -11.93 -7.45
C VAL A 130 33.82 -10.73 -8.38
N LYS A 131 35.04 -10.49 -8.80
CA LYS A 131 35.42 -9.30 -9.59
C LYS A 131 35.67 -9.60 -11.06
N ALA A 132 35.99 -10.85 -11.40
CA ALA A 132 36.35 -11.22 -12.77
C ALA A 132 35.16 -11.00 -13.74
N PRO A 133 35.36 -10.25 -14.84
CA PRO A 133 34.30 -9.97 -15.81
C PRO A 133 33.67 -11.23 -16.43
N ALA A 134 34.43 -12.30 -16.52
CA ALA A 134 33.94 -13.56 -17.07
C ALA A 134 32.77 -14.18 -16.29
N PHE A 135 32.66 -13.91 -14.98
CA PHE A 135 31.59 -14.44 -14.13
C PHE A 135 30.35 -13.53 -14.03
N GLN A 136 30.40 -12.29 -14.52
CA GLN A 136 29.32 -11.33 -14.32
C GLN A 136 27.98 -11.80 -14.91
N SER A 137 28.01 -12.39 -16.11
CA SER A 137 26.80 -12.96 -16.72
C SER A 137 26.24 -14.12 -15.91
N ASP A 138 27.10 -15.01 -15.43
CA ASP A 138 26.72 -16.20 -14.66
C ASP A 138 26.17 -15.82 -13.29
N LEU A 139 26.76 -14.81 -12.64
CA LEU A 139 26.26 -14.25 -11.38
C LEU A 139 24.87 -13.63 -11.53
N GLN A 140 24.63 -12.86 -12.60
CA GLN A 140 23.32 -12.29 -12.88
C GLN A 140 22.26 -13.37 -13.13
N ASN A 141 22.63 -14.42 -13.87
CA ASN A 141 21.73 -15.56 -14.10
C ASN A 141 21.46 -16.33 -12.81
N LEU A 142 22.49 -16.59 -12.01
CA LEU A 142 22.39 -17.24 -10.70
C LEU A 142 21.43 -16.48 -9.80
N LYS A 143 21.62 -15.17 -9.69
CA LYS A 143 20.78 -14.27 -8.92
C LYS A 143 19.31 -14.33 -9.37
N LYS A 144 19.03 -14.21 -10.68
CA LYS A 144 17.67 -14.29 -11.22
C LYS A 144 16.97 -15.62 -10.87
N VAL A 145 17.70 -16.75 -11.00
CA VAL A 145 17.14 -18.08 -10.73
C VAL A 145 16.75 -18.23 -9.26
N TYR A 146 17.62 -17.83 -8.35
CA TYR A 146 17.35 -18.02 -6.91
C TYR A 146 16.41 -16.97 -6.33
N LEU A 147 16.48 -15.72 -6.73
CA LEU A 147 15.52 -14.69 -6.32
C LEU A 147 14.09 -15.06 -6.74
N ALA A 148 13.93 -15.66 -7.92
CA ALA A 148 12.61 -16.11 -8.38
C ALA A 148 11.99 -17.21 -7.49
N GLN A 149 12.78 -17.90 -6.67
CA GLN A 149 12.32 -18.94 -5.73
C GLN A 149 11.92 -18.37 -4.36
N ILE A 150 12.28 -17.13 -4.05
CA ILE A 150 11.89 -16.48 -2.80
C ILE A 150 10.39 -16.12 -2.87
N GLU A 151 9.57 -16.76 -2.06
CA GLU A 151 8.13 -16.55 -2.01
C GLU A 151 7.75 -15.45 -1.03
N ASP A 152 8.50 -15.30 0.05
CA ASP A 152 8.24 -14.34 1.11
C ASP A 152 8.65 -12.91 0.71
N PRO A 153 7.68 -11.96 0.60
CA PRO A 153 7.98 -10.58 0.26
C PRO A 153 8.84 -9.86 1.30
N GLU A 154 8.76 -10.27 2.57
CA GLU A 154 9.51 -9.61 3.64
C GLU A 154 11.01 -9.89 3.53
N THR A 155 11.40 -11.11 3.20
CA THR A 155 12.79 -11.45 2.88
C THR A 155 13.35 -10.58 1.74
N LEU A 156 12.55 -10.38 0.67
CA LEU A 156 12.94 -9.51 -0.45
C LEU A 156 13.03 -8.03 -0.04
N ARG A 157 12.15 -7.56 0.86
CA ARG A 157 12.18 -6.20 1.40
C ARG A 157 13.47 -5.96 2.18
N MET A 158 13.81 -6.86 3.10
CA MET A 158 15.05 -6.78 3.88
C MET A 158 16.29 -6.80 2.97
N MET A 159 16.30 -7.64 1.92
CA MET A 159 17.40 -7.66 0.94
C MET A 159 17.52 -6.34 0.18
N LEU A 160 16.39 -5.66 -0.10
CA LEU A 160 16.39 -4.38 -0.78
C LEU A 160 16.79 -3.22 0.15
N GLU A 161 16.52 -3.33 1.46
CA GLU A 161 17.00 -2.38 2.47
C GLU A 161 18.53 -2.45 2.61
N ASP A 162 19.11 -3.66 2.57
CA ASP A 162 20.57 -3.85 2.61
C ASP A 162 21.26 -3.37 1.31
N HIS A 163 20.58 -3.51 0.16
CA HIS A 163 21.10 -3.17 -1.17
C HIS A 163 20.06 -2.35 -1.98
N PRO A 164 19.90 -1.05 -1.67
CA PRO A 164 18.87 -0.20 -2.30
C PRO A 164 19.05 0.00 -3.81
N GLU A 165 20.22 -0.32 -4.38
CA GLU A 165 20.49 -0.22 -5.82
C GLU A 165 20.07 -1.47 -6.61
N ASP A 166 19.56 -2.51 -5.94
CA ASP A 166 19.30 -3.81 -6.56
C ASP A 166 17.95 -3.86 -7.30
N ALA A 167 17.96 -3.49 -8.57
CA ALA A 167 16.76 -3.50 -9.42
C ALA A 167 16.14 -4.90 -9.62
N GLU A 168 16.92 -5.99 -9.57
CA GLU A 168 16.38 -7.36 -9.73
C GLU A 168 15.61 -7.79 -8.47
N VAL A 169 16.11 -7.48 -7.28
CA VAL A 169 15.37 -7.71 -6.02
C VAL A 169 14.07 -6.91 -6.02
N SER A 170 14.13 -5.62 -6.38
CA SER A 170 12.95 -4.76 -6.50
C SER A 170 11.92 -5.32 -7.47
N LYS A 171 12.35 -5.79 -8.64
CA LYS A 171 11.48 -6.41 -9.65
C LYS A 171 10.75 -7.65 -9.14
N ILE A 172 11.45 -8.53 -8.42
CA ILE A 172 10.84 -9.74 -7.84
C ILE A 172 9.91 -9.36 -6.69
N LEU A 173 10.28 -8.39 -5.85
CA LEU A 173 9.44 -7.87 -4.77
C LEU A 173 8.12 -7.32 -5.32
N VAL A 174 8.16 -6.45 -6.34
CA VAL A 174 6.96 -5.92 -7.02
C VAL A 174 6.10 -7.05 -7.56
N LYS A 175 6.72 -8.08 -8.18
CA LYS A 175 5.99 -9.25 -8.69
C LYS A 175 5.31 -10.03 -7.57
N ARG A 176 5.97 -10.27 -6.44
CA ARG A 176 5.38 -11.00 -5.29
C ARG A 176 4.26 -10.21 -4.62
N LEU A 177 4.47 -8.92 -4.38
CA LEU A 177 3.44 -8.03 -3.84
C LEU A 177 2.23 -7.96 -4.79
N GLY A 178 2.47 -7.85 -6.10
CA GLY A 178 1.42 -7.84 -7.12
C GLY A 178 0.66 -9.16 -7.31
N GLN A 179 1.21 -10.29 -6.84
CA GLN A 179 0.53 -11.60 -6.84
C GLN A 179 -0.42 -11.78 -5.65
N GLN A 180 -0.32 -10.92 -4.63
CA GLN A 180 -1.27 -10.93 -3.52
C GLN A 180 -2.67 -10.51 -4.02
N PRO A 181 -3.76 -10.96 -3.36
CA PRO A 181 -5.09 -10.43 -3.61
C PRO A 181 -5.08 -8.90 -3.53
N TYR A 182 -5.80 -8.22 -4.43
CA TYR A 182 -5.74 -6.76 -4.58
C TYR A 182 -5.90 -5.97 -3.25
N HIS A 183 -6.82 -6.42 -2.40
CA HIS A 183 -7.09 -5.81 -1.10
C HIS A 183 -5.97 -6.01 -0.04
N LEU A 184 -5.00 -6.89 -0.31
CA LEU A 184 -3.82 -7.12 0.52
C LEU A 184 -2.55 -6.50 -0.08
N GLN A 185 -2.61 -5.99 -1.30
CA GLN A 185 -1.45 -5.40 -1.96
C GLN A 185 -1.03 -4.09 -1.30
N ASP A 186 0.23 -3.97 -0.93
CA ASP A 186 0.85 -2.69 -0.58
C ASP A 186 1.11 -1.88 -1.87
N THR A 187 0.05 -1.24 -2.37
CA THR A 187 0.12 -0.50 -3.63
C THR A 187 0.99 0.75 -3.53
N THR A 188 1.15 1.32 -2.33
CA THR A 188 2.04 2.46 -2.10
C THR A 188 3.49 2.04 -2.33
N LEU A 189 3.91 0.93 -1.73
CA LEU A 189 5.24 0.37 -1.92
C LEU A 189 5.44 -0.07 -3.38
N ILE A 190 4.47 -0.77 -3.97
CA ILE A 190 4.53 -1.19 -5.38
C ILE A 190 4.76 0.02 -6.29
N ASN A 191 4.00 1.10 -6.13
CA ASN A 191 4.12 2.29 -6.97
C ASN A 191 5.46 3.01 -6.76
N SER A 192 5.94 3.14 -5.53
CA SER A 192 7.24 3.74 -5.24
C SER A 192 8.38 2.95 -5.90
N LEU A 193 8.36 1.62 -5.80
CA LEU A 193 9.37 0.76 -6.43
C LEU A 193 9.31 0.82 -7.97
N ILE A 194 8.11 0.84 -8.56
CA ILE A 194 7.94 0.97 -10.02
C ILE A 194 8.56 2.27 -10.52
N ILE A 195 8.31 3.39 -9.82
CA ILE A 195 8.86 4.71 -10.19
C ILE A 195 10.38 4.73 -9.99
N GLN A 196 10.85 4.32 -8.81
CA GLN A 196 12.26 4.37 -8.43
C GLN A 196 13.16 3.56 -9.36
N TYR A 197 12.71 2.36 -9.77
CA TYR A 197 13.52 1.43 -10.59
C TYR A 197 13.06 1.37 -12.05
N HIS A 198 12.18 2.27 -12.49
CA HIS A 198 11.65 2.34 -13.86
C HIS A 198 11.09 1.00 -14.37
N LEU A 199 10.32 0.30 -13.51
CA LEU A 199 9.76 -1.01 -13.81
C LEU A 199 8.47 -0.94 -14.61
N SER A 200 8.21 -1.94 -15.46
CA SER A 200 6.95 -2.07 -16.18
C SER A 200 5.88 -2.76 -15.33
N ARG A 201 4.89 -2.00 -14.86
CA ARG A 201 3.77 -2.57 -14.07
C ARG A 201 3.05 -3.69 -14.84
N LYS A 202 2.81 -3.49 -16.13
CA LYS A 202 2.07 -4.44 -16.98
C LYS A 202 2.78 -5.79 -17.11
N GLU A 203 4.10 -5.82 -17.08
CA GLU A 203 4.89 -7.05 -17.20
C GLU A 203 5.02 -7.81 -15.87
N LEU A 204 5.01 -7.08 -14.75
CA LEU A 204 5.31 -7.65 -13.44
C LEU A 204 4.07 -8.05 -12.65
N ILE A 205 2.97 -7.30 -12.80
CA ILE A 205 1.75 -7.53 -12.06
C ILE A 205 0.75 -8.20 -13.00
N SER A 206 0.78 -9.53 -13.03
CA SER A 206 -0.33 -10.31 -13.59
C SER A 206 -1.50 -10.19 -12.60
N GLN A 207 -2.62 -9.66 -13.05
CA GLN A 207 -3.84 -9.69 -12.24
C GLN A 207 -4.15 -11.16 -11.91
N VAL A 208 -4.06 -11.52 -10.63
CA VAL A 208 -4.62 -12.78 -10.16
C VAL A 208 -6.13 -12.64 -10.31
N THR A 209 -6.70 -13.23 -11.34
CA THR A 209 -8.14 -13.21 -11.57
C THR A 209 -8.80 -14.14 -10.56
N VAL A 210 -9.09 -13.59 -9.37
CA VAL A 210 -9.96 -14.26 -8.41
C VAL A 210 -11.36 -14.34 -9.04
N ARG A 211 -11.95 -15.53 -9.08
CA ARG A 211 -13.29 -15.69 -9.65
C ARG A 211 -14.36 -15.10 -8.72
N PRO A 212 -15.33 -14.36 -9.26
CA PRO A 212 -16.47 -13.87 -8.49
C PRO A 212 -17.27 -15.04 -7.89
N ILE A 213 -17.49 -14.99 -6.58
CA ILE A 213 -18.38 -15.91 -5.88
C ILE A 213 -19.79 -15.34 -5.96
N LYS A 214 -20.59 -15.81 -6.89
CA LYS A 214 -21.99 -15.39 -7.07
C LYS A 214 -22.93 -16.26 -6.26
N LYS A 215 -23.94 -15.63 -5.67
CA LYS A 215 -25.00 -16.30 -4.90
C LYS A 215 -26.37 -15.90 -5.41
N ASP A 216 -27.34 -16.81 -5.34
CA ASP A 216 -28.72 -16.54 -5.73
C ASP A 216 -29.41 -15.52 -4.82
N THR A 217 -28.99 -15.46 -3.57
CA THR A 217 -29.48 -14.51 -2.58
C THR A 217 -28.30 -13.96 -1.79
N ILE A 218 -28.14 -12.66 -1.81
CA ILE A 218 -27.12 -11.92 -1.07
C ILE A 218 -27.63 -11.68 0.34
N ARG A 219 -26.83 -12.03 1.37
CA ARG A 219 -27.20 -11.92 2.78
C ARG A 219 -26.36 -10.84 3.46
N VAL A 220 -27.01 -9.82 3.97
CA VAL A 220 -26.37 -8.68 4.65
C VAL A 220 -26.77 -8.65 6.10
N ALA A 221 -25.82 -8.72 7.03
CA ALA A 221 -26.07 -8.56 8.45
C ALA A 221 -25.85 -7.10 8.85
N LEU A 222 -26.85 -6.51 9.46
CA LEU A 222 -26.83 -5.15 10.00
C LEU A 222 -26.70 -5.24 11.52
N ILE A 223 -25.51 -5.03 12.06
CA ILE A 223 -25.23 -5.02 13.51
C ILE A 223 -25.21 -3.55 13.93
N MET A 224 -26.32 -3.05 14.46
CA MET A 224 -26.51 -1.62 14.72
C MET A 224 -27.19 -1.38 16.06
N PRO A 225 -26.98 -0.22 16.71
CA PRO A 225 -27.65 0.14 17.95
C PRO A 225 -29.09 0.62 17.70
N PHE A 226 -29.98 -0.33 17.40
CA PHE A 226 -31.40 -0.01 17.18
C PHE A 226 -32.09 0.42 18.48
N LEU A 227 -31.59 0.02 19.64
CA LEU A 227 -32.16 0.29 20.96
C LEU A 227 -33.65 -0.08 21.01
N ALA A 228 -33.99 -1.27 20.51
CA ALA A 228 -35.36 -1.70 20.29
C ALA A 228 -36.22 -1.63 21.56
N ALA A 229 -35.63 -1.92 22.72
CA ALA A 229 -36.31 -1.85 24.01
C ALA A 229 -36.76 -0.43 24.43
N THR A 230 -36.20 0.60 23.78
CA THR A 230 -36.52 2.03 24.05
C THR A 230 -37.48 2.65 23.04
N LEU A 231 -37.93 1.88 22.04
CA LEU A 231 -38.83 2.35 21.01
C LEU A 231 -40.27 2.35 21.53
N ASP A 232 -40.83 3.51 21.70
CA ASP A 232 -42.25 3.75 21.98
C ASP A 232 -42.94 4.53 20.84
N PRO A 233 -44.24 4.43 20.68
CA PRO A 233 -44.97 5.13 19.61
C PRO A 233 -45.16 6.63 19.92
N SER A 234 -44.06 7.33 20.20
CA SER A 234 -44.05 8.77 20.47
C SER A 234 -43.53 9.53 19.25
N PRO A 235 -44.09 10.74 18.93
CA PRO A 235 -43.58 11.59 17.87
C PRO A 235 -42.26 12.28 18.19
N VAL A 236 -41.77 12.15 19.44
CA VAL A 236 -40.49 12.73 19.86
C VAL A 236 -39.33 12.03 19.15
N LYS A 237 -38.34 12.81 18.70
CA LYS A 237 -37.14 12.31 18.07
C LYS A 237 -36.44 11.30 18.97
N LYS A 238 -36.16 10.10 18.43
CA LYS A 238 -35.53 9.02 19.19
C LYS A 238 -34.04 9.27 19.34
N ARG A 239 -33.44 8.74 20.40
CA ARG A 239 -31.99 8.81 20.65
C ARG A 239 -31.16 8.18 19.51
N ASN A 240 -31.69 7.16 18.86
CA ASN A 240 -31.10 6.42 17.74
C ASN A 240 -31.73 6.74 16.38
N GLN A 241 -32.32 7.91 16.23
CA GLN A 241 -33.11 8.31 15.04
C GLN A 241 -32.33 8.09 13.73
N ILE A 242 -31.05 8.47 13.69
CA ILE A 242 -30.17 8.29 12.53
C ILE A 242 -30.11 6.81 12.08
N ILE A 243 -29.98 5.89 13.04
CA ILE A 243 -29.91 4.44 12.77
C ILE A 243 -31.22 3.91 12.20
N LEU A 244 -32.34 4.36 12.75
CA LEU A 244 -33.67 3.97 12.29
C LEU A 244 -33.94 4.46 10.86
N GLU A 245 -33.61 5.70 10.56
CA GLU A 245 -33.78 6.30 9.23
C GLU A 245 -32.87 5.63 8.19
N LEU A 246 -31.60 5.39 8.55
CA LEU A 246 -30.66 4.64 7.73
C LEU A 246 -31.22 3.23 7.38
N TYR A 247 -31.73 2.52 8.39
CA TYR A 247 -32.33 1.20 8.21
C TYR A 247 -33.59 1.22 7.35
N GLN A 248 -34.45 2.24 7.51
CA GLN A 248 -35.65 2.42 6.67
C GLN A 248 -35.26 2.57 5.19
N GLY A 249 -34.23 3.39 4.91
CA GLY A 249 -33.68 3.52 3.57
C GLY A 249 -33.12 2.20 3.03
N MET A 250 -32.35 1.48 3.84
CA MET A 250 -31.79 0.17 3.48
C MET A 250 -32.89 -0.86 3.12
N LYS A 251 -33.96 -0.91 3.89
CA LYS A 251 -35.11 -1.81 3.61
C LYS A 251 -35.79 -1.46 2.27
N LEU A 252 -36.00 -0.17 2.03
CA LEU A 252 -36.62 0.27 0.76
C LEU A 252 -35.73 -0.07 -0.46
N ALA A 253 -34.39 -0.01 -0.28
CA ALA A 253 -33.44 -0.40 -1.31
C ALA A 253 -33.45 -1.91 -1.57
N ALA A 254 -33.47 -2.74 -0.51
CA ALA A 254 -33.55 -4.19 -0.63
C ALA A 254 -34.81 -4.64 -1.40
N ASP A 255 -35.97 -4.02 -1.12
CA ASP A 255 -37.20 -4.26 -1.86
C ASP A 255 -37.05 -3.83 -3.36
N SER A 256 -36.37 -2.71 -3.61
CA SER A 256 -36.11 -2.22 -4.97
C SER A 256 -35.21 -3.15 -5.77
N LEU A 257 -34.14 -3.65 -5.16
CA LEU A 257 -33.22 -4.62 -5.77
C LEU A 257 -33.95 -5.94 -6.10
N THR A 258 -34.77 -6.44 -5.17
CA THR A 258 -35.55 -7.64 -5.35
C THR A 258 -36.51 -7.51 -6.53
N ASN A 259 -37.18 -6.37 -6.68
CA ASN A 259 -38.05 -6.07 -7.81
C ASN A 259 -37.27 -5.96 -9.14
N SER A 260 -35.98 -5.63 -9.09
CA SER A 260 -35.09 -5.62 -10.27
C SER A 260 -34.37 -6.95 -10.53
N GLY A 261 -34.68 -8.01 -9.77
CA GLY A 261 -34.14 -9.35 -9.94
C GLY A 261 -32.90 -9.67 -9.09
N ILE A 262 -32.42 -8.74 -8.25
CA ILE A 262 -31.30 -8.96 -7.33
C ILE A 262 -31.88 -9.30 -5.96
N LYS A 263 -31.84 -10.58 -5.58
CA LYS A 263 -32.36 -11.04 -4.27
C LYS A 263 -31.38 -10.67 -3.18
N LEU A 264 -31.80 -9.80 -2.27
CA LEU A 264 -31.02 -9.33 -1.13
C LEU A 264 -31.85 -9.45 0.15
N SER A 265 -31.28 -10.10 1.17
CA SER A 265 -31.90 -10.27 2.49
C SER A 265 -31.11 -9.51 3.54
N LEU A 266 -31.80 -8.70 4.34
CA LEU A 266 -31.24 -7.96 5.47
C LEU A 266 -31.56 -8.67 6.79
N PHE A 267 -30.53 -8.93 7.59
CA PHE A 267 -30.64 -9.49 8.94
C PHE A 267 -30.24 -8.41 9.94
N ALA A 268 -31.17 -7.91 10.73
CA ALA A 268 -30.93 -6.84 11.69
C ALA A 268 -30.67 -7.40 13.09
N TYR A 269 -29.56 -7.00 13.68
CA TYR A 269 -29.13 -7.35 15.03
C TYR A 269 -28.96 -6.07 15.84
N ASP A 270 -29.68 -5.96 16.96
CA ASP A 270 -29.54 -4.83 17.88
C ASP A 270 -28.36 -5.09 18.83
N ASN A 271 -27.28 -4.34 18.66
CA ASN A 271 -26.14 -4.43 19.55
C ASN A 271 -26.27 -3.54 20.81
N GLU A 272 -27.38 -2.82 20.96
CA GLU A 272 -27.71 -1.99 22.12
C GLU A 272 -26.60 -0.97 22.49
N ARG A 273 -25.71 -0.65 21.54
CA ARG A 273 -24.46 0.10 21.79
C ARG A 273 -23.63 -0.51 22.92
N SER A 274 -23.53 -1.83 22.93
CA SER A 274 -22.85 -2.61 23.97
C SER A 274 -21.83 -3.56 23.36
N LEU A 275 -20.59 -3.49 23.84
CA LEU A 275 -19.51 -4.40 23.45
C LEU A 275 -19.84 -5.85 23.77
N ASP A 276 -20.49 -6.11 24.94
CA ASP A 276 -20.82 -7.47 25.38
C ASP A 276 -21.96 -8.08 24.57
N VAL A 277 -22.95 -7.27 24.19
CA VAL A 277 -24.02 -7.69 23.26
C VAL A 277 -23.41 -7.99 21.89
N THR A 278 -22.53 -7.11 21.38
CA THR A 278 -21.83 -7.33 20.12
C THR A 278 -21.01 -8.64 20.14
N ARG A 279 -20.31 -8.94 21.25
CA ARG A 279 -19.59 -10.22 21.43
C ARG A 279 -20.52 -11.46 21.43
N LYS A 280 -21.77 -11.34 21.89
CA LYS A 280 -22.76 -12.40 21.79
C LYS A 280 -23.24 -12.59 20.37
N ILE A 281 -23.56 -11.49 19.68
CA ILE A 281 -24.03 -11.51 18.28
C ILE A 281 -23.02 -12.20 17.36
N VAL A 282 -21.73 -11.91 17.45
CA VAL A 282 -20.72 -12.53 16.57
C VAL A 282 -20.50 -14.03 16.84
N LYS A 283 -21.06 -14.59 17.93
CA LYS A 283 -21.04 -16.04 18.20
C LYS A 283 -22.22 -16.80 17.56
N GLU A 284 -23.22 -16.07 17.05
CA GLU A 284 -24.38 -16.70 16.39
C GLU A 284 -23.92 -17.42 15.11
N ARG A 285 -24.35 -18.69 14.98
CA ARG A 285 -23.92 -19.55 13.87
C ARG A 285 -24.34 -19.02 12.49
N GLU A 286 -25.48 -18.35 12.44
CA GLU A 286 -26.06 -17.81 11.20
C GLU A 286 -25.20 -16.70 10.58
N LEU A 287 -24.44 -15.94 11.39
CA LEU A 287 -23.53 -14.91 10.89
C LEU A 287 -22.39 -15.46 10.01
N LYS A 288 -22.02 -16.74 10.12
CA LYS A 288 -21.06 -17.37 9.21
C LYS A 288 -21.59 -17.52 7.78
N GLY A 289 -22.90 -17.42 7.60
CA GLY A 289 -23.55 -17.53 6.30
C GLY A 289 -23.84 -16.21 5.60
N VAL A 290 -23.46 -15.06 6.22
CA VAL A 290 -23.68 -13.76 5.60
C VAL A 290 -22.55 -13.39 4.63
N ASP A 291 -22.81 -12.47 3.75
CA ASP A 291 -21.94 -12.05 2.65
C ASP A 291 -21.31 -10.67 2.88
N LEU A 292 -21.98 -9.85 3.71
CA LEU A 292 -21.54 -8.53 4.11
C LEU A 292 -21.96 -8.25 5.54
N LEU A 293 -21.03 -7.75 6.34
CA LEU A 293 -21.27 -7.23 7.68
C LEU A 293 -21.34 -5.70 7.63
N VAL A 294 -22.36 -5.11 8.21
CA VAL A 294 -22.55 -3.66 8.32
C VAL A 294 -22.75 -3.30 9.78
N GLY A 295 -21.85 -2.53 10.32
CA GLY A 295 -21.84 -2.19 11.74
C GLY A 295 -20.57 -2.65 12.45
N PRO A 296 -20.48 -2.35 13.76
CA PRO A 296 -21.53 -1.95 14.71
C PRO A 296 -21.85 -0.45 14.78
N PHE A 297 -21.37 0.37 13.89
CA PHE A 297 -21.57 1.80 13.73
C PHE A 297 -20.63 2.69 14.57
N PHE A 298 -20.31 2.30 15.79
CA PHE A 298 -19.39 3.02 16.67
C PHE A 298 -18.10 2.25 16.88
N GLN A 299 -17.02 2.98 17.14
CA GLN A 299 -15.66 2.43 17.21
C GLN A 299 -15.45 1.47 18.39
N GLU A 300 -16.08 1.77 19.52
CA GLU A 300 -15.88 1.04 20.78
C GLU A 300 -16.31 -0.44 20.68
N GLU A 301 -17.34 -0.73 19.87
CA GLU A 301 -17.87 -2.08 19.67
C GLU A 301 -17.32 -2.76 18.40
N ALA A 302 -16.47 -2.11 17.61
CA ALA A 302 -16.07 -2.60 16.28
C ALA A 302 -15.16 -3.84 16.32
N LYS A 303 -14.28 -3.93 17.29
CA LYS A 303 -13.25 -4.98 17.33
C LYS A 303 -13.79 -6.41 17.20
N PRO A 304 -14.83 -6.87 17.93
CA PRO A 304 -15.34 -8.24 17.77
C PRO A 304 -15.85 -8.54 16.35
N VAL A 305 -16.47 -7.56 15.68
CA VAL A 305 -17.00 -7.72 14.32
C VAL A 305 -15.85 -7.75 13.31
N LEU A 306 -14.83 -6.92 13.49
CA LEU A 306 -13.62 -6.92 12.66
C LEU A 306 -12.83 -8.23 12.79
N ASP A 307 -12.63 -8.73 14.00
CA ASP A 307 -11.95 -10.02 14.24
C ASP A 307 -12.75 -11.19 13.62
N PHE A 308 -14.08 -11.17 13.73
CA PHE A 308 -14.96 -12.15 13.10
C PHE A 308 -14.89 -12.09 11.56
N SER A 309 -14.86 -10.90 10.98
CA SER A 309 -14.72 -10.66 9.54
C SER A 309 -13.43 -11.29 8.99
N VAL A 310 -12.29 -11.07 9.67
CA VAL A 310 -11.01 -11.68 9.28
C VAL A 310 -11.06 -13.20 9.38
N SER A 311 -11.56 -13.72 10.51
CA SER A 311 -11.60 -15.16 10.76
C SER A 311 -12.48 -15.94 9.77
N ASN A 312 -13.51 -15.29 9.22
CA ASN A 312 -14.46 -15.91 8.28
C ASN A 312 -14.34 -15.37 6.86
N GLN A 313 -13.40 -14.47 6.59
CA GLN A 313 -13.16 -13.85 5.27
C GLN A 313 -14.41 -13.16 4.70
N ILE A 314 -15.17 -12.46 5.55
CA ILE A 314 -16.40 -11.78 5.18
C ILE A 314 -16.12 -10.27 5.11
N ASN A 315 -16.51 -9.63 4.00
CA ASN A 315 -16.39 -8.18 3.86
C ASN A 315 -17.18 -7.44 4.93
N VAL A 316 -16.60 -6.36 5.47
CA VAL A 316 -17.19 -5.59 6.57
C VAL A 316 -17.07 -4.09 6.32
N ILE A 317 -18.11 -3.38 6.70
CA ILE A 317 -18.10 -1.92 6.83
C ILE A 317 -18.63 -1.54 8.21
N VAL A 318 -17.81 -0.85 9.01
CA VAL A 318 -18.17 -0.49 10.39
C VAL A 318 -19.28 0.57 10.41
N ASN A 319 -19.13 1.58 9.57
CA ASN A 319 -20.12 2.66 9.44
C ASN A 319 -20.13 3.16 7.99
N PRO A 320 -21.24 2.99 7.24
CA PRO A 320 -21.32 3.42 5.85
C PRO A 320 -21.32 4.94 5.65
N LEU A 321 -21.41 5.72 6.73
CA LEU A 321 -21.40 7.20 6.70
C LEU A 321 -20.02 7.80 7.05
N THR A 322 -19.03 6.97 7.42
CA THR A 322 -17.73 7.46 7.91
C THR A 322 -16.75 7.71 6.79
N ASN A 323 -15.92 8.75 6.97
CA ASN A 323 -14.73 9.06 6.15
C ASN A 323 -13.41 8.67 6.86
N ASN A 324 -13.50 8.04 8.04
CA ASN A 324 -12.32 7.62 8.81
C ASN A 324 -11.78 6.28 8.31
N SER A 325 -10.54 6.27 7.80
CA SER A 325 -9.87 5.10 7.21
C SER A 325 -9.21 4.15 8.22
N ASP A 326 -9.23 4.45 9.52
CA ASP A 326 -8.49 3.65 10.52
C ASP A 326 -8.89 2.17 10.54
N PHE A 327 -10.19 1.87 10.36
CA PHE A 327 -10.67 0.50 10.32
C PHE A 327 -10.19 -0.26 9.08
N VAL A 328 -10.03 0.44 7.97
CA VAL A 328 -9.59 -0.14 6.70
C VAL A 328 -8.13 -0.54 6.79
N LYS A 329 -7.30 0.27 7.46
CA LYS A 329 -5.87 -0.01 7.64
C LYS A 329 -5.61 -1.28 8.46
N GLN A 330 -6.48 -1.59 9.41
CA GLN A 330 -6.32 -2.70 10.37
C GLN A 330 -6.94 -4.03 9.90
N ASN A 331 -7.85 -4.02 8.93
CA ASN A 331 -8.57 -5.20 8.49
C ASN A 331 -8.64 -5.30 6.97
N PRO A 332 -8.12 -6.37 6.35
CA PRO A 332 -8.08 -6.54 4.90
C PRO A 332 -9.46 -6.70 4.25
N TYR A 333 -10.48 -7.10 5.01
CA TYR A 333 -11.87 -7.25 4.56
C TYR A 333 -12.72 -6.01 4.84
N SER A 334 -12.14 -4.97 5.46
CA SER A 334 -12.82 -3.70 5.70
C SER A 334 -12.66 -2.72 4.54
N PHE A 335 -13.71 -1.95 4.27
CA PHE A 335 -13.73 -0.90 3.25
C PHE A 335 -14.58 0.28 3.71
N LEU A 336 -14.44 1.43 3.03
CA LEU A 336 -15.31 2.60 3.18
C LEU A 336 -16.22 2.74 1.97
N PHE A 337 -17.47 3.09 2.22
CA PHE A 337 -18.41 3.51 1.18
C PHE A 337 -18.24 4.98 0.82
N GLN A 338 -17.79 5.79 1.76
CA GLN A 338 -17.44 7.19 1.57
C GLN A 338 -15.97 7.36 1.19
N PRO A 339 -15.59 8.45 0.53
CA PRO A 339 -14.20 8.82 0.38
C PRO A 339 -13.57 9.05 1.75
N SER A 340 -12.34 8.58 1.95
CA SER A 340 -11.57 8.88 3.16
C SER A 340 -11.17 10.36 3.22
N HIS A 341 -10.78 10.84 4.39
CA HIS A 341 -10.22 12.19 4.53
C HIS A 341 -8.96 12.36 3.69
N GLU A 342 -8.17 11.30 3.56
CA GLU A 342 -7.00 11.24 2.67
C GLU A 342 -7.41 11.48 1.21
N THR A 343 -8.42 10.77 0.74
CA THR A 343 -8.91 10.88 -0.64
C THR A 343 -9.55 12.24 -0.90
N ILE A 344 -10.32 12.80 0.04
CA ILE A 344 -10.87 14.16 -0.07
C ILE A 344 -9.74 15.19 -0.23
N GLY A 345 -8.69 15.10 0.59
CA GLY A 345 -7.51 15.97 0.49
C GLY A 345 -6.84 15.88 -0.88
N ARG A 346 -6.58 14.68 -1.37
CA ARG A 346 -5.96 14.44 -2.69
C ARG A 346 -6.82 14.96 -3.83
N SER A 347 -8.12 14.66 -3.83
CA SER A 347 -9.05 15.14 -4.86
C SER A 347 -9.21 16.65 -4.85
N SER A 348 -9.10 17.30 -3.67
CA SER A 348 -9.06 18.77 -3.56
C SER A 348 -7.82 19.37 -4.24
N ALA A 349 -6.68 18.71 -4.24
CA ALA A 349 -5.51 19.15 -5.01
C ALA A 349 -5.70 18.92 -6.52
N GLU A 350 -6.40 17.88 -6.92
CA GLU A 350 -6.73 17.62 -8.32
C GLU A 350 -7.66 18.68 -8.89
N ILE A 351 -8.72 19.05 -8.16
CA ILE A 351 -9.61 20.15 -8.59
C ILE A 351 -8.87 21.50 -8.61
N ALA A 352 -7.94 21.74 -7.65
CA ALA A 352 -7.06 22.91 -7.70
C ALA A 352 -6.20 22.92 -8.97
N SER A 353 -5.66 21.75 -9.36
CA SER A 353 -4.85 21.62 -10.56
C SER A 353 -5.61 21.95 -11.85
N THR A 354 -6.90 21.68 -11.92
CA THR A 354 -7.73 21.90 -13.11
C THR A 354 -8.35 23.29 -13.15
N MET A 355 -8.77 23.82 -12.00
CA MET A 355 -9.58 25.05 -11.94
C MET A 355 -8.81 26.30 -11.53
N ALA A 356 -7.70 26.18 -10.78
CA ALA A 356 -6.95 27.34 -10.33
C ALA A 356 -6.19 28.00 -11.50
N LYS A 357 -6.28 29.33 -11.61
CA LYS A 357 -5.59 30.09 -12.64
C LYS A 357 -4.06 30.05 -12.52
N LYS A 358 -3.54 29.82 -11.32
CA LYS A 358 -2.11 29.70 -11.02
C LYS A 358 -1.81 28.43 -10.25
N LYS A 359 -0.66 27.84 -10.49
CA LYS A 359 -0.17 26.62 -9.84
C LYS A 359 0.49 26.92 -8.49
N ASN A 360 -0.20 27.65 -7.63
CA ASN A 360 0.23 27.90 -6.26
C ASN A 360 -0.96 28.02 -5.33
N CYS A 361 -0.76 27.71 -4.04
CA CYS A 361 -1.84 27.66 -3.08
C CYS A 361 -1.43 28.08 -1.67
N PHE A 362 -2.44 28.41 -0.87
CA PHE A 362 -2.40 28.49 0.59
C PHE A 362 -3.25 27.36 1.17
N VAL A 363 -2.86 26.85 2.33
CA VAL A 363 -3.59 25.80 3.05
C VAL A 363 -3.87 26.26 4.48
N TYR A 364 -5.14 26.29 4.84
CA TYR A 364 -5.60 26.51 6.21
C TYR A 364 -6.33 25.26 6.72
N TYR A 365 -6.05 24.84 7.95
CA TYR A 365 -6.72 23.69 8.55
C TYR A 365 -6.98 23.93 10.04
N GLY A 366 -8.00 23.29 10.56
CA GLY A 366 -8.40 23.41 11.96
C GLY A 366 -7.64 22.49 12.91
N ASP A 367 -8.17 22.36 14.12
CA ASP A 367 -7.52 21.63 15.22
C ASP A 367 -7.84 20.13 15.23
N THR A 368 -8.77 19.66 14.40
CA THR A 368 -9.19 18.25 14.41
C THR A 368 -8.21 17.37 13.65
N SER A 369 -8.16 16.08 14.02
CA SER A 369 -7.35 15.08 13.30
C SER A 369 -7.75 14.97 11.83
N LYS A 370 -9.07 15.00 11.53
CA LYS A 370 -9.57 14.96 10.14
C LYS A 370 -9.04 16.12 9.30
N ASP A 371 -9.00 17.33 9.88
CA ASP A 371 -8.53 18.54 9.19
C ASP A 371 -7.03 18.41 8.84
N SER A 372 -6.24 17.91 9.79
CA SER A 372 -4.81 17.68 9.60
C SER A 372 -4.53 16.61 8.52
N VAL A 373 -5.30 15.52 8.50
CA VAL A 373 -5.17 14.45 7.52
C VAL A 373 -5.50 14.96 6.11
N MET A 374 -6.60 15.71 5.95
CA MET A 374 -6.96 16.30 4.66
C MET A 374 -5.90 17.29 4.16
N ALA A 375 -5.41 18.17 5.05
CA ALA A 375 -4.38 19.16 4.70
C ALA A 375 -3.07 18.48 4.26
N ALA A 376 -2.61 17.46 4.99
CA ALA A 376 -1.39 16.73 4.67
C ALA A 376 -1.48 16.04 3.30
N ASN A 377 -2.61 15.38 3.00
CA ASN A 377 -2.83 14.70 1.73
C ASN A 377 -3.03 15.66 0.56
N PHE A 378 -3.66 16.81 0.79
CA PHE A 378 -3.70 17.89 -0.20
C PHE A 378 -2.29 18.37 -0.55
N ILE A 379 -1.44 18.66 0.44
CA ILE A 379 -0.07 19.14 0.25
C ILE A 379 0.76 18.10 -0.51
N SER A 380 0.68 16.83 -0.11
CA SER A 380 1.37 15.74 -0.81
C SER A 380 0.99 15.70 -2.29
N ARG A 381 -0.32 15.69 -2.58
CA ARG A 381 -0.83 15.61 -3.96
C ARG A 381 -0.56 16.89 -4.75
N ALA A 382 -0.63 18.05 -4.12
CA ALA A 382 -0.30 19.33 -4.74
C ALA A 382 1.16 19.34 -5.25
N ASN A 383 2.09 18.84 -4.45
CA ASN A 383 3.50 18.69 -4.84
C ASN A 383 3.65 17.73 -6.04
N GLU A 384 2.96 16.58 -6.04
CA GLU A 384 2.93 15.65 -7.18
C GLU A 384 2.42 16.32 -8.48
N LEU A 385 1.47 17.25 -8.34
CA LEU A 385 0.86 18.00 -9.46
C LEU A 385 1.59 19.31 -9.80
N ASN A 386 2.77 19.54 -9.21
CA ASN A 386 3.57 20.75 -9.38
C ASN A 386 2.82 22.03 -8.97
N ILE A 387 1.94 21.97 -7.96
CA ILE A 387 1.31 23.12 -7.34
C ILE A 387 2.18 23.56 -6.16
N LYS A 388 2.73 24.77 -6.22
CA LYS A 388 3.59 25.30 -5.17
C LYS A 388 2.78 25.72 -3.94
N VAL A 389 2.98 25.05 -2.82
CA VAL A 389 2.37 25.43 -1.54
C VAL A 389 3.17 26.59 -0.94
N LEU A 390 2.58 27.80 -0.92
CA LEU A 390 3.23 29.03 -0.46
C LEU A 390 3.07 29.28 1.03
N HIS A 391 1.98 28.77 1.63
CA HIS A 391 1.65 28.98 3.04
C HIS A 391 0.83 27.81 3.57
N VAL A 392 1.17 27.32 4.75
CA VAL A 392 0.43 26.31 5.50
C VAL A 392 0.28 26.79 6.92
N GLN A 393 -0.97 26.82 7.42
CA GLN A 393 -1.21 27.28 8.79
C GLN A 393 -2.35 26.50 9.45
N ARG A 394 -2.06 26.01 10.67
CA ARG A 394 -3.10 25.52 11.58
C ARG A 394 -3.78 26.70 12.25
N ILE A 395 -5.11 26.71 12.24
CA ILE A 395 -5.93 27.78 12.77
C ILE A 395 -6.72 27.27 13.97
N SER A 396 -6.60 27.98 15.08
CA SER A 396 -7.43 27.86 16.28
C SER A 396 -8.27 29.12 16.47
N ALA A 397 -9.14 29.12 17.48
CA ALA A 397 -9.92 30.31 17.85
C ALA A 397 -9.02 31.52 18.14
N GLU A 398 -7.87 31.28 18.81
CA GLU A 398 -6.95 32.32 19.27
C GLU A 398 -6.19 33.01 18.11
N ASN A 399 -5.78 32.23 17.09
CA ASN A 399 -4.97 32.75 15.99
C ASN A 399 -5.76 33.03 14.71
N SER A 400 -7.07 32.84 14.70
CA SER A 400 -7.93 32.98 13.52
C SER A 400 -7.86 34.36 12.85
N GLY A 401 -7.47 35.41 13.60
CA GLY A 401 -7.24 36.77 13.05
C GLY A 401 -6.08 36.85 12.07
N THR A 402 -5.15 35.90 12.12
CA THR A 402 -3.99 35.84 11.21
C THR A 402 -4.39 35.62 9.74
N ILE A 403 -5.54 34.99 9.48
CA ILE A 403 -6.08 34.83 8.12
C ILE A 403 -6.29 36.20 7.48
N LEU A 404 -7.00 37.10 8.17
CA LEU A 404 -7.28 38.45 7.67
C LEU A 404 -6.00 39.26 7.47
N SER A 405 -5.10 39.25 8.48
CA SER A 405 -3.83 39.97 8.40
C SER A 405 -2.94 39.45 7.27
N LYS A 406 -2.97 38.15 6.96
CA LYS A 406 -2.20 37.58 5.85
C LYS A 406 -2.79 37.87 4.49
N LEU A 407 -4.12 37.74 4.34
CA LEU A 407 -4.79 37.82 3.06
C LEU A 407 -5.26 39.25 2.71
N ALA A 408 -5.78 40.02 3.67
CA ALA A 408 -6.53 41.24 3.43
C ALA A 408 -5.95 42.51 4.05
N THR A 409 -4.67 42.52 4.47
CA THR A 409 -4.00 43.74 4.93
C THR A 409 -3.79 44.68 3.74
N ALA A 410 -4.56 45.76 3.71
CA ALA A 410 -4.47 46.78 2.67
C ALA A 410 -3.24 47.67 2.85
N THR A 411 -2.59 48.03 1.74
CA THR A 411 -1.46 48.97 1.69
C THR A 411 -1.81 50.30 1.05
N GLU A 412 -2.86 50.32 0.21
CA GLU A 412 -3.36 51.53 -0.45
C GLU A 412 -4.88 51.54 -0.41
N TYR A 413 -5.46 52.72 -0.31
CA TYR A 413 -6.90 52.95 -0.27
C TYR A 413 -7.32 54.01 -1.29
N ASP A 414 -8.54 53.90 -1.80
CA ASP A 414 -9.19 54.96 -2.60
C ASP A 414 -9.73 56.11 -1.70
N GLU A 415 -10.31 57.10 -2.35
CA GLU A 415 -10.90 58.28 -1.69
C GLU A 415 -12.05 57.90 -0.73
N TRP A 416 -12.72 56.77 -0.94
CA TRP A 416 -13.78 56.23 -0.10
C TRP A 416 -13.30 55.19 0.93
N ARG A 417 -11.96 55.04 1.09
CA ARG A 417 -11.32 54.05 1.98
C ARG A 417 -11.54 52.61 1.59
N ASN A 418 -11.86 52.32 0.32
CA ASN A 418 -11.82 50.96 -0.17
C ASN A 418 -10.40 50.54 -0.46
N PRO A 419 -9.99 49.28 -0.13
CA PRO A 419 -8.63 48.82 -0.36
C PRO A 419 -8.34 48.63 -1.86
N LEU A 420 -7.33 49.33 -2.37
CA LEU A 420 -6.86 49.23 -3.74
C LEU A 420 -5.75 48.16 -3.88
N GLN A 421 -4.82 48.18 -2.94
CA GLN A 421 -3.67 47.25 -2.93
C GLN A 421 -3.59 46.54 -1.57
N PHE A 422 -2.94 45.37 -1.59
CA PHE A 422 -2.74 44.55 -0.40
C PHE A 422 -1.25 44.19 -0.26
N SER A 423 -0.78 43.94 0.95
CA SER A 423 0.56 43.44 1.25
C SER A 423 0.86 42.18 0.44
N LEU A 424 -0.11 41.31 0.28
CA LEU A 424 -0.09 40.19 -0.63
C LEU A 424 -0.69 40.63 -1.98
N LYS A 425 0.14 40.83 -3.00
CA LYS A 425 -0.26 41.35 -4.31
C LYS A 425 -1.49 40.62 -4.88
N LYS A 426 -2.42 41.38 -5.47
CA LYS A 426 -3.59 40.81 -6.18
C LYS A 426 -3.16 39.80 -7.25
N ASP A 427 -3.98 38.80 -7.47
CA ASP A 427 -3.74 37.71 -8.41
C ASP A 427 -2.40 36.94 -8.20
N SER A 428 -1.82 37.01 -6.99
CA SER A 428 -0.58 36.25 -6.68
C SER A 428 -0.87 34.82 -6.24
N ILE A 429 -2.08 34.49 -5.78
CA ILE A 429 -2.51 33.18 -5.30
C ILE A 429 -3.47 32.55 -6.31
N GLY A 430 -3.29 31.28 -6.64
CA GLY A 430 -4.21 30.52 -7.51
C GLY A 430 -5.38 29.93 -6.74
N CYS A 431 -5.12 29.29 -5.59
CA CYS A 431 -6.18 28.73 -4.76
C CYS A 431 -5.87 28.79 -3.26
N ILE A 432 -6.92 28.66 -2.47
CA ILE A 432 -6.85 28.49 -1.01
C ILE A 432 -7.64 27.23 -0.67
N PHE A 433 -6.97 26.23 -0.09
CA PHE A 433 -7.62 25.04 0.45
C PHE A 433 -7.87 25.24 1.95
N VAL A 434 -9.13 25.07 2.37
CA VAL A 434 -9.55 25.14 3.76
C VAL A 434 -10.02 23.76 4.19
N ALA A 435 -9.11 23.02 4.82
CA ALA A 435 -9.36 21.69 5.35
C ALA A 435 -10.06 21.79 6.72
N SER A 436 -11.21 22.45 6.78
CA SER A 436 -11.99 22.58 8.01
C SER A 436 -13.44 22.94 7.72
N SER A 437 -14.36 22.37 8.50
CA SER A 437 -15.77 22.78 8.55
C SER A 437 -16.05 23.83 9.63
N ASN A 438 -15.02 24.36 10.30
CA ASN A 438 -15.20 25.39 11.33
C ASN A 438 -15.50 26.75 10.69
N GLU A 439 -16.69 27.31 11.02
CA GLU A 439 -17.17 28.60 10.54
C GLU A 439 -16.19 29.74 10.72
N LEU A 440 -15.50 29.78 11.88
CA LEU A 440 -14.53 30.81 12.19
C LEU A 440 -13.36 30.86 11.18
N ILE A 441 -13.02 29.73 10.56
CA ILE A 441 -11.91 29.62 9.61
C ILE A 441 -12.40 29.99 8.20
N TYR A 442 -13.41 29.26 7.69
CA TYR A 442 -13.82 29.45 6.30
C TYR A 442 -14.49 30.81 6.06
N SER A 443 -15.28 31.34 7.01
CA SER A 443 -15.90 32.66 6.87
C SER A 443 -14.86 33.78 6.74
N LYS A 444 -13.74 33.71 7.50
CA LYS A 444 -12.65 34.68 7.38
C LYS A 444 -11.91 34.57 6.05
N VAL A 445 -11.71 33.34 5.53
CA VAL A 445 -11.13 33.14 4.19
C VAL A 445 -12.05 33.71 3.12
N ILE A 446 -13.35 33.39 3.15
CA ILE A 446 -14.37 33.89 2.21
C ILE A 446 -14.41 35.41 2.22
N ASN A 447 -14.52 36.02 3.41
CA ASN A 447 -14.55 37.48 3.57
C ASN A 447 -13.25 38.13 3.05
N SER A 448 -12.09 37.52 3.32
CA SER A 448 -10.80 38.02 2.80
C SER A 448 -10.74 38.00 1.28
N VAL A 449 -11.15 36.89 0.65
CA VAL A 449 -11.15 36.74 -0.81
C VAL A 449 -12.14 37.70 -1.46
N GLU A 450 -13.32 37.86 -0.87
CA GLU A 450 -14.33 38.85 -1.33
C GLU A 450 -13.77 40.29 -1.27
N THR A 451 -13.15 40.68 -0.13
CA THR A 451 -12.56 42.01 0.04
C THR A 451 -11.43 42.28 -0.95
N ARG A 452 -10.65 41.26 -1.30
CA ARG A 452 -9.58 41.39 -2.27
C ARG A 452 -10.09 41.60 -3.70
N GLY A 453 -11.19 40.94 -4.05
CA GLY A 453 -11.80 41.01 -5.39
C GLY A 453 -10.92 40.45 -6.50
N ASP A 454 -9.94 39.55 -6.16
CA ASP A 454 -9.12 38.82 -7.12
C ASP A 454 -9.64 37.38 -7.36
N SER A 455 -9.18 36.75 -8.45
CA SER A 455 -9.68 35.44 -8.89
C SER A 455 -8.98 34.28 -8.17
N ILE A 456 -9.25 34.12 -6.88
CA ILE A 456 -8.75 33.01 -6.07
C ILE A 456 -9.80 31.91 -6.00
N LEU A 457 -9.41 30.66 -6.33
CA LEU A 457 -10.27 29.50 -6.11
C LEU A 457 -10.25 29.11 -4.61
N VAL A 458 -11.39 29.16 -3.93
CA VAL A 458 -11.52 28.66 -2.56
C VAL A 458 -12.06 27.23 -2.61
N ILE A 459 -11.34 26.29 -1.98
CA ILE A 459 -11.72 24.89 -1.92
C ILE A 459 -12.06 24.54 -0.47
N GLY A 460 -13.24 23.98 -0.25
CA GLY A 460 -13.74 23.64 1.09
C GLY A 460 -14.56 22.36 1.11
N GLN A 461 -15.46 22.26 2.08
CA GLN A 461 -16.27 21.08 2.38
C GLN A 461 -17.75 21.39 2.31
N GLU A 462 -18.59 20.40 1.97
CA GLU A 462 -20.05 20.57 1.80
C GLU A 462 -20.75 21.03 3.09
N GLU A 463 -20.19 20.73 4.26
CA GLU A 463 -20.74 21.12 5.56
C GLU A 463 -20.87 22.65 5.72
N TRP A 464 -20.15 23.45 4.91
CA TRP A 464 -20.33 24.90 4.88
C TRP A 464 -21.73 25.32 4.41
N MET A 465 -22.40 24.42 3.67
CA MET A 465 -23.77 24.67 3.18
C MET A 465 -24.84 24.43 4.25
N ASP A 466 -24.50 23.82 5.37
CA ASP A 466 -25.42 23.55 6.48
C ASP A 466 -25.49 24.75 7.47
N ASP A 467 -24.60 25.72 7.31
CA ASP A 467 -24.47 26.87 8.18
C ASP A 467 -25.44 28.01 7.75
N GLY A 468 -26.51 28.19 8.52
CA GLY A 468 -27.50 29.23 8.26
C GLY A 468 -27.02 30.68 8.46
N SER A 469 -25.80 30.90 9.00
CA SER A 469 -25.19 32.21 9.19
C SER A 469 -24.47 32.73 7.94
N VAL A 470 -24.19 31.87 6.97
CA VAL A 470 -23.42 32.20 5.77
C VAL A 470 -24.28 32.94 4.75
N ASP A 471 -23.80 34.08 4.28
CA ASP A 471 -24.39 34.74 3.10
C ASP A 471 -23.99 34.00 1.82
N TYR A 472 -24.89 33.12 1.35
CA TYR A 472 -24.68 32.33 0.13
C TYR A 472 -24.48 33.16 -1.14
N ARG A 473 -24.85 34.45 -1.18
CA ARG A 473 -24.54 35.35 -2.29
C ARG A 473 -23.01 35.50 -2.46
N LYS A 474 -22.24 35.36 -1.38
CA LYS A 474 -20.77 35.38 -1.45
C LYS A 474 -20.23 34.18 -2.20
N PHE A 475 -20.82 32.98 -2.04
CA PHE A 475 -20.44 31.78 -2.77
C PHE A 475 -20.61 31.92 -4.30
N GLU A 476 -21.52 32.76 -4.74
CA GLU A 476 -21.71 33.03 -6.17
C GLU A 476 -20.74 34.10 -6.72
N ARG A 477 -20.30 35.03 -5.87
CA ARG A 477 -19.37 36.12 -6.29
C ARG A 477 -17.93 35.70 -6.37
N ILE A 478 -17.54 34.71 -5.58
CA ILE A 478 -16.18 34.17 -5.58
C ILE A 478 -16.16 32.74 -6.14
N MET A 479 -15.01 32.32 -6.62
CA MET A 479 -14.86 30.95 -7.12
C MET A 479 -14.74 29.99 -5.94
N ILE A 480 -15.80 29.22 -5.66
CA ILE A 480 -15.81 28.20 -4.61
C ILE A 480 -16.03 26.82 -5.21
N ALA A 481 -15.26 25.82 -4.75
CA ALA A 481 -15.46 24.42 -5.01
C ALA A 481 -15.53 23.67 -3.67
N LEU A 482 -16.66 23.06 -3.37
CA LEU A 482 -16.85 22.30 -2.13
C LEU A 482 -16.79 20.80 -2.43
N ALA A 483 -15.92 20.09 -1.74
CA ALA A 483 -15.93 18.62 -1.75
C ALA A 483 -17.23 18.13 -1.10
N ALA A 484 -18.04 17.40 -1.86
CA ALA A 484 -19.42 17.07 -1.48
C ALA A 484 -19.72 15.58 -1.72
N PRO A 485 -19.09 14.66 -0.97
CA PRO A 485 -19.29 13.22 -1.14
C PRO A 485 -20.74 12.77 -0.93
N ASN A 486 -21.52 13.51 -0.12
CA ASN A 486 -22.91 13.19 0.15
C ASN A 486 -23.92 13.91 -0.79
N PHE A 487 -23.41 14.67 -1.75
CA PHE A 487 -24.27 15.45 -2.67
C PHE A 487 -25.25 14.56 -3.45
N LYS A 488 -26.51 14.92 -3.35
CA LYS A 488 -27.62 14.31 -4.09
C LYS A 488 -28.41 15.41 -4.78
N SER A 489 -28.54 15.33 -6.08
CA SER A 489 -29.37 16.31 -6.81
C SER A 489 -30.85 16.04 -6.56
N LEU A 490 -31.55 17.00 -5.97
CA LEU A 490 -32.97 16.92 -5.74
C LEU A 490 -33.80 16.86 -7.05
N ALA A 491 -33.23 17.34 -8.15
CA ALA A 491 -33.82 17.26 -9.48
C ALA A 491 -33.64 15.89 -10.16
N ASN A 492 -32.83 15.01 -9.60
CA ASN A 492 -32.61 13.68 -10.15
C ASN A 492 -33.91 12.85 -10.12
N PRO A 493 -34.41 12.33 -11.26
CA PRO A 493 -35.63 11.50 -11.31
C PRO A 493 -35.58 10.30 -10.34
N ALA A 494 -34.43 9.68 -10.15
CA ALA A 494 -34.25 8.56 -9.22
C ALA A 494 -34.45 9.02 -7.76
N TYR A 495 -34.01 10.24 -7.40
CA TYR A 495 -34.26 10.80 -6.08
C TYR A 495 -35.75 11.10 -5.87
N GLN A 496 -36.43 11.61 -6.89
CA GLN A 496 -37.87 11.89 -6.81
C GLN A 496 -38.69 10.59 -6.65
N ASP A 497 -38.32 9.52 -7.35
CA ASP A 497 -38.95 8.21 -7.19
C ASP A 497 -38.70 7.62 -5.80
N PHE A 498 -37.46 7.66 -5.32
CA PHE A 498 -37.11 7.25 -3.96
C PHE A 498 -37.95 8.04 -2.93
N ARG A 499 -38.01 9.37 -3.04
CA ARG A 499 -38.78 10.24 -2.14
C ARG A 499 -40.26 9.85 -2.13
N LYS A 500 -40.86 9.65 -3.29
CA LYS A 500 -42.28 9.25 -3.42
C LYS A 500 -42.54 7.89 -2.74
N ARG A 501 -41.69 6.88 -2.99
CA ARG A 501 -41.84 5.57 -2.37
C ARG A 501 -41.61 5.60 -0.86
N TYR A 502 -40.66 6.41 -0.40
CA TYR A 502 -40.38 6.57 1.02
C TYR A 502 -41.58 7.22 1.74
N VAL A 503 -42.15 8.32 1.20
CA VAL A 503 -43.35 8.98 1.74
C VAL A 503 -44.53 8.04 1.76
N ASN A 504 -44.77 7.29 0.70
CA ASN A 504 -45.88 6.33 0.64
C ASN A 504 -45.76 5.22 1.71
N ARG A 505 -44.54 4.84 2.08
CA ARG A 505 -44.31 3.77 3.07
C ARG A 505 -44.33 4.28 4.52
N HIS A 506 -43.77 5.46 4.76
CA HIS A 506 -43.47 5.96 6.11
C HIS A 506 -44.29 7.18 6.52
N GLY A 507 -45.01 7.81 5.58
CA GLY A 507 -45.85 9.00 5.84
C GLY A 507 -45.09 10.30 6.09
N ILE A 508 -43.74 10.28 5.98
CA ILE A 508 -42.86 11.41 6.24
C ILE A 508 -41.86 11.58 5.09
N LEU A 509 -41.28 12.77 4.97
CA LEU A 509 -40.18 12.99 4.01
C LEU A 509 -38.91 12.25 4.44
N PRO A 510 -38.16 11.70 3.46
CA PRO A 510 -36.88 11.08 3.78
C PRO A 510 -35.88 12.12 4.25
N THR A 511 -35.07 11.75 5.26
CA THR A 511 -33.90 12.50 5.66
C THR A 511 -32.69 12.14 4.79
N GLU A 512 -31.60 12.84 4.97
CA GLU A 512 -30.32 12.50 4.34
C GLU A 512 -29.87 11.10 4.70
N TYR A 513 -30.11 10.64 5.95
CA TYR A 513 -29.73 9.30 6.45
C TYR A 513 -30.57 8.20 5.79
N ALA A 514 -31.85 8.42 5.58
CA ALA A 514 -32.70 7.52 4.81
C ALA A 514 -32.18 7.37 3.37
N GLY A 515 -31.83 8.50 2.74
CA GLY A 515 -31.22 8.52 1.42
C GLY A 515 -29.86 7.81 1.37
N ALA A 516 -29.03 7.98 2.41
CA ALA A 516 -27.73 7.31 2.50
C ALA A 516 -27.87 5.78 2.65
N GLY A 517 -28.81 5.31 3.50
CA GLY A 517 -29.10 3.89 3.64
C GLY A 517 -29.63 3.24 2.36
N TYR A 518 -30.52 3.94 1.66
CA TYR A 518 -31.01 3.50 0.36
C TYR A 518 -29.88 3.36 -0.65
N GLU A 519 -29.06 4.41 -0.80
CA GLU A 519 -27.94 4.43 -1.74
C GLU A 519 -26.94 3.33 -1.45
N PHE A 520 -26.55 3.16 -0.18
CA PHE A 520 -25.59 2.14 0.23
C PHE A 520 -26.02 0.73 -0.21
N ILE A 521 -27.25 0.33 0.09
CA ILE A 521 -27.74 -1.02 -0.27
C ILE A 521 -27.96 -1.16 -1.77
N MET A 522 -28.43 -0.11 -2.47
CA MET A 522 -28.57 -0.14 -3.94
C MET A 522 -27.23 -0.40 -4.62
N VAL A 523 -26.21 0.36 -4.25
CA VAL A 523 -24.86 0.21 -4.84
C VAL A 523 -24.21 -1.11 -4.44
N MET A 524 -24.25 -1.49 -3.16
CA MET A 524 -23.63 -2.73 -2.69
C MET A 524 -24.32 -3.98 -3.25
N GLY A 525 -25.63 -3.95 -3.41
CA GLY A 525 -26.37 -5.02 -4.10
C GLY A 525 -25.91 -5.21 -5.55
N GLN A 526 -25.74 -4.11 -6.29
CA GLN A 526 -25.20 -4.14 -7.65
C GLN A 526 -23.74 -4.64 -7.69
N VAL A 527 -22.88 -4.13 -6.79
CA VAL A 527 -21.48 -4.57 -6.67
C VAL A 527 -21.40 -6.06 -6.42
N MET A 528 -22.11 -6.58 -5.43
CA MET A 528 -22.06 -8.01 -5.09
C MET A 528 -22.70 -8.89 -6.17
N ASN A 529 -23.74 -8.42 -6.85
CA ASN A 529 -24.33 -9.13 -7.98
C ASN A 529 -23.38 -9.22 -9.19
N GLN A 530 -22.65 -8.13 -9.47
CA GLN A 530 -21.75 -8.06 -10.63
C GLN A 530 -20.40 -8.72 -10.35
N TYR A 531 -19.76 -8.41 -9.22
CA TYR A 531 -18.40 -8.79 -8.87
C TYR A 531 -18.32 -9.94 -7.85
N GLY A 532 -19.47 -10.47 -7.39
CA GLY A 532 -19.56 -11.53 -6.37
C GLY A 532 -19.47 -11.00 -4.94
N VAL A 533 -19.77 -11.87 -3.98
CA VAL A 533 -19.73 -11.51 -2.54
C VAL A 533 -18.30 -11.27 -2.04
N ASN A 534 -17.30 -11.74 -2.77
CA ASN A 534 -15.88 -11.47 -2.55
C ASN A 534 -15.37 -10.27 -3.37
N PHE A 535 -16.20 -9.24 -3.54
CA PHE A 535 -15.94 -8.10 -4.44
C PHE A 535 -14.63 -7.34 -4.17
N LEU A 536 -14.16 -7.26 -2.93
CA LEU A 536 -12.86 -6.63 -2.64
C LEU A 536 -11.67 -7.33 -3.32
N GLN A 537 -11.84 -8.61 -3.68
CA GLN A 537 -10.82 -9.41 -4.37
C GLN A 537 -10.99 -9.41 -5.89
N THR A 538 -12.19 -9.11 -6.39
CA THR A 538 -12.57 -9.27 -7.80
C THR A 538 -12.78 -7.96 -8.53
N ILE A 539 -13.09 -6.87 -7.81
CA ILE A 539 -13.23 -5.55 -8.39
C ILE A 539 -11.84 -4.98 -8.71
N GLY A 540 -11.63 -4.62 -9.98
CA GLY A 540 -10.36 -4.03 -10.41
C GLY A 540 -10.24 -2.55 -10.09
N GLU A 541 -9.02 -2.03 -10.15
CA GLU A 541 -8.74 -0.60 -10.02
C GLU A 541 -9.46 0.20 -11.11
N GLY A 542 -10.05 1.33 -10.74
CA GLY A 542 -10.76 2.23 -11.66
C GLY A 542 -12.13 1.73 -12.12
N VAL A 543 -12.60 0.60 -11.60
CA VAL A 543 -13.98 0.16 -11.86
C VAL A 543 -14.94 1.11 -11.17
N PHE A 544 -15.86 1.66 -11.95
CA PHE A 544 -16.89 2.57 -11.47
C PHE A 544 -18.27 1.89 -11.49
N VAL A 545 -18.96 1.93 -10.36
CA VAL A 545 -20.35 1.49 -10.22
C VAL A 545 -21.21 2.74 -9.98
N PRO A 546 -22.15 3.05 -10.90
CA PRO A 546 -22.96 4.25 -10.78
C PRO A 546 -23.87 4.17 -9.56
N GLY A 547 -24.04 5.30 -8.87
CA GLY A 547 -25.00 5.43 -7.79
C GLY A 547 -26.44 5.59 -8.29
N SER A 548 -27.39 5.34 -7.41
CA SER A 548 -28.81 5.61 -7.69
C SER A 548 -29.19 7.05 -7.35
N LEU A 549 -28.72 7.55 -6.20
CA LEU A 549 -28.99 8.89 -5.70
C LEU A 549 -27.75 9.78 -5.69
N SER A 550 -26.57 9.19 -5.55
CA SER A 550 -25.27 9.84 -5.46
C SER A 550 -24.43 9.64 -6.73
N SER A 551 -23.17 10.03 -6.65
CA SER A 551 -22.21 9.90 -7.75
C SER A 551 -21.78 8.45 -8.01
N GLY A 552 -21.93 7.54 -7.06
CA GLY A 552 -21.53 6.14 -7.19
C GLY A 552 -20.29 5.76 -6.39
N LEU A 553 -19.76 4.58 -6.71
CA LEU A 553 -18.63 3.95 -6.02
C LEU A 553 -17.53 3.58 -7.02
N SER A 554 -16.30 3.99 -6.71
CA SER A 554 -15.09 3.43 -7.31
C SER A 554 -14.09 3.16 -6.19
N LEU A 555 -13.84 1.89 -5.90
CA LEU A 555 -12.92 1.56 -4.80
C LEU A 555 -11.48 1.88 -5.20
N SER A 556 -10.82 2.66 -4.35
CA SER A 556 -9.40 2.95 -4.45
C SER A 556 -8.55 1.76 -3.98
N THR A 557 -7.24 1.86 -4.20
CA THR A 557 -6.27 0.93 -3.63
C THR A 557 -6.27 0.92 -2.10
N GLN A 558 -6.76 2.01 -1.48
CA GLN A 558 -6.93 2.14 -0.03
C GLN A 558 -8.28 1.59 0.45
N ARG A 559 -9.06 0.97 -0.43
CA ARG A 559 -10.40 0.40 -0.16
C ARG A 559 -11.42 1.42 0.33
N ASP A 560 -11.27 2.67 -0.05
CA ASP A 560 -12.26 3.73 0.12
C ASP A 560 -12.86 4.15 -1.24
N ASN A 561 -13.90 4.95 -1.22
CA ASN A 561 -14.48 5.48 -2.45
C ASN A 561 -13.58 6.57 -3.04
N HIS A 562 -13.14 6.40 -4.27
CA HIS A 562 -12.33 7.40 -4.98
C HIS A 562 -13.16 8.54 -5.60
N VAL A 563 -14.47 8.40 -5.63
CA VAL A 563 -15.37 9.40 -6.24
C VAL A 563 -15.66 10.52 -5.25
N VAL A 564 -15.06 11.68 -5.49
CA VAL A 564 -15.31 12.91 -4.72
C VAL A 564 -15.95 13.95 -5.65
N PRO A 565 -17.27 14.12 -5.62
CA PRO A 565 -17.90 15.20 -6.36
C PRO A 565 -17.56 16.56 -5.73
N PHE A 566 -17.31 17.55 -6.58
CA PHE A 566 -17.19 18.94 -6.18
C PHE A 566 -18.39 19.72 -6.65
N ILE A 567 -18.91 20.58 -5.80
CA ILE A 567 -20.07 21.42 -6.08
C ILE A 567 -19.74 22.91 -5.94
N SER A 568 -20.49 23.72 -6.63
CA SER A 568 -20.49 25.19 -6.49
C SER A 568 -21.91 25.71 -6.54
N LEU A 569 -22.17 26.88 -5.97
CA LEU A 569 -23.43 27.56 -6.08
C LEU A 569 -23.45 28.45 -7.34
N LYS A 570 -24.44 28.28 -8.20
CA LYS A 570 -24.67 29.11 -9.40
C LYS A 570 -26.16 29.38 -9.58
N ASN A 571 -26.53 30.65 -9.68
CA ASN A 571 -27.95 31.08 -9.84
C ASN A 571 -28.88 30.46 -8.78
N GLY A 572 -28.43 30.43 -7.53
CA GLY A 572 -29.20 29.86 -6.42
C GLY A 572 -29.30 28.33 -6.42
N GLN A 573 -28.58 27.63 -7.29
CA GLN A 573 -28.59 26.17 -7.39
C GLN A 573 -27.20 25.58 -7.20
N LEU A 574 -27.15 24.45 -6.51
CA LEU A 574 -25.93 23.67 -6.41
C LEU A 574 -25.68 22.90 -7.71
N VAL A 575 -24.54 23.15 -8.33
CA VAL A 575 -24.12 22.49 -9.57
C VAL A 575 -22.87 21.70 -9.33
N ARG A 576 -22.79 20.52 -9.92
CA ARG A 576 -21.60 19.68 -9.89
C ARG A 576 -20.53 20.23 -10.86
N LEU A 577 -19.27 20.20 -10.43
CA LEU A 577 -18.12 20.73 -11.18
C LEU A 577 -17.33 19.66 -11.94
N ASN A 578 -17.32 18.40 -11.45
CA ASN A 578 -16.56 17.27 -12.01
C ASN A 578 -17.41 16.01 -12.22
#